data_0a68ddf450748e1aa1359e72d28f6f0f
#
_entry.id   0a68ddf450748e1aa1359e72d28f6f0f
#
_cell.length_a   1.000
_cell.length_b   1.000
_cell.length_c   1.000
_cell.angle_alpha   90.00
_cell.angle_beta   90.00
_cell.angle_gamma   90.00
#
_symmetry.space_group_name_H-M   'P 1'
#
loop_
_entity.id
_entity.type
_entity.pdbx_description
1 polymer ?
#
loop_
_entity_poly.entity_id
_entity_poly.type
_entity_poly.pdbx_seq_one_letter_code
_entity_poly.pdbx_strand_id
1 'polypeptide(L)'
;MDKKTRDNSAMMNGLYWWGVPTLFRCPHKPEPEGCDIALVGVPHSTGNGTTQRDQHLGPRAVRNISAQGRRGHLKFGISPWEMCEIRDFGDVPLPEANNNEQCIERITEF
;
A
#
# COMPACT_ATOMS: atom_id res chain seq x y z
N MET A 1 -29.04 5.00 16.29
CA MET A 1 -28.04 5.55 15.35
C MET A 1 -28.31 4.96 13.98
N ASP A 2 -28.42 5.81 12.98
CA ASP A 2 -28.57 5.38 11.59
C ASP A 2 -27.26 4.74 11.12
N LYS A 3 -27.32 3.55 10.53
CA LYS A 3 -26.17 2.86 9.99
C LYS A 3 -25.46 3.66 8.88
N LYS A 4 -26.21 4.46 8.14
CA LYS A 4 -25.67 5.27 7.05
C LYS A 4 -24.71 6.37 7.52
N THR A 5 -24.83 6.79 8.76
CA THR A 5 -23.96 7.81 9.34
C THR A 5 -22.74 7.23 10.02
N ARG A 6 -22.68 5.90 10.12
CA ARG A 6 -21.58 5.23 10.81
C ARG A 6 -20.44 4.98 9.81
N ASP A 7 -19.40 5.75 9.94
CA ASP A 7 -18.18 5.56 9.17
C ASP A 7 -17.09 5.03 10.09
N ASN A 8 -16.68 3.80 9.85
CA ASN A 8 -15.65 3.13 10.65
C ASN A 8 -14.24 3.27 10.05
N SER A 9 -14.11 3.93 8.90
CA SER A 9 -12.81 3.99 8.22
C SER A 9 -11.76 4.73 9.05
N ALA A 10 -12.13 5.84 9.67
CA ALA A 10 -11.21 6.59 10.53
C ALA A 10 -10.78 5.76 11.73
N MET A 11 -11.72 5.02 12.31
CA MET A 11 -11.42 4.14 13.44
C MET A 11 -10.51 2.99 13.03
N MET A 12 -10.77 2.38 11.87
CA MET A 12 -9.97 1.28 11.36
C MET A 12 -8.55 1.72 11.01
N ASN A 13 -8.38 2.96 10.62
CA ASN A 13 -7.06 3.50 10.28
C ASN A 13 -6.29 4.03 11.50
N GLY A 14 -6.94 4.11 12.66
CA GLY A 14 -6.32 4.64 13.86
C GLY A 14 -5.49 3.65 14.66
N LEU A 15 -5.75 2.36 14.50
CA LEU A 15 -5.14 1.32 15.32
C LEU A 15 -4.45 0.28 14.43
N TYR A 16 -3.20 -0.04 14.74
CA TYR A 16 -2.36 -0.87 13.89
C TYR A 16 -2.71 -2.36 13.91
N TRP A 17 -3.47 -2.82 14.89
CA TRP A 17 -3.68 -4.25 15.13
C TRP A 17 -5.00 -4.78 14.59
N TRP A 18 -5.77 -3.96 13.91
CA TRP A 18 -7.03 -4.44 13.35
C TRP A 18 -7.21 -3.96 11.90
N GLY A 19 -8.19 -4.57 11.23
CA GLY A 19 -8.52 -4.23 9.85
C GLY A 19 -7.53 -4.79 8.84
N VAL A 20 -7.65 -4.32 7.63
CA VAL A 20 -6.78 -4.72 6.52
C VAL A 20 -5.55 -3.80 6.51
N PRO A 21 -4.33 -4.35 6.59
CA PRO A 21 -3.14 -3.52 6.60
C PRO A 21 -2.96 -2.75 5.28
N THR A 22 -2.73 -1.46 5.41
CA THR A 22 -2.31 -0.59 4.32
C THR A 22 -1.01 0.10 4.69
N LEU A 23 -0.37 0.76 3.73
CA LEU A 23 0.87 1.48 4.00
C LEU A 23 0.59 2.64 4.96
N PHE A 24 1.19 2.60 6.14
CA PHE A 24 1.02 3.56 7.23
C PHE A 24 -0.45 3.84 7.58
N ARG A 25 -1.32 2.85 7.39
CA ARG A 25 -2.77 2.96 7.68
C ARG A 25 -3.50 4.01 6.83
N CYS A 26 -2.95 4.34 5.65
CA CYS A 26 -3.63 5.27 4.75
C CYS A 26 -4.81 4.58 4.06
N PRO A 27 -5.75 5.34 3.49
CA PRO A 27 -6.90 4.72 2.81
C PRO A 27 -6.49 3.85 1.63
N HIS A 28 -7.10 2.69 1.52
CA HIS A 28 -7.04 1.87 0.30
C HIS A 28 -8.10 2.38 -0.66
N LYS A 29 -7.70 3.23 -1.58
CA LYS A 29 -8.63 3.90 -2.47
C LYS A 29 -7.95 4.16 -3.81
N PRO A 30 -8.08 3.22 -4.76
CA PRO A 30 -7.32 3.26 -6.01
C PRO A 30 -7.91 4.21 -7.07
N GLU A 31 -8.49 5.31 -6.64
CA GLU A 31 -8.97 6.35 -7.54
C GLU A 31 -7.97 7.51 -7.54
N PRO A 32 -7.54 7.99 -8.73
CA PRO A 32 -6.55 9.06 -8.81
C PRO A 32 -7.10 10.45 -8.49
N GLU A 33 -8.41 10.67 -8.64
CA GLU A 33 -9.01 11.98 -8.43
C GLU A 33 -8.89 12.40 -6.96
N GLY A 34 -8.29 13.56 -6.73
CA GLY A 34 -8.10 14.11 -5.40
C GLY A 34 -6.96 13.46 -4.62
N CYS A 35 -6.18 12.62 -5.25
CA CYS A 35 -5.03 11.97 -4.64
C CYS A 35 -3.75 12.76 -4.96
N ASP A 36 -2.98 13.09 -3.91
CA ASP A 36 -1.70 13.77 -4.08
C ASP A 36 -0.56 12.78 -4.28
N ILE A 37 -0.55 11.69 -3.50
CA ILE A 37 0.49 10.67 -3.57
C ILE A 37 -0.17 9.29 -3.60
N ALA A 38 0.12 8.53 -4.64
CA ALA A 38 -0.33 7.16 -4.78
C ALA A 38 0.81 6.21 -4.42
N LEU A 39 0.55 5.28 -3.52
CA LEU A 39 1.50 4.23 -3.14
C LEU A 39 1.05 2.93 -3.80
N VAL A 40 1.96 2.29 -4.49
CA VAL A 40 1.67 1.07 -5.25
C VAL A 40 2.70 0.01 -4.88
N GLY A 41 2.22 -1.19 -4.61
CA GLY A 41 3.09 -2.34 -4.43
C GLY A 41 3.36 -3.05 -5.74
N VAL A 42 4.58 -3.55 -5.91
CA VAL A 42 4.95 -4.37 -7.06
C VAL A 42 5.46 -5.71 -6.54
N PRO A 43 4.58 -6.72 -6.42
CA PRO A 43 4.95 -8.03 -5.89
C PRO A 43 5.62 -8.88 -6.97
N HIS A 44 6.85 -8.52 -7.31
CA HIS A 44 7.60 -9.11 -8.42
C HIS A 44 8.90 -9.72 -7.92
N SER A 45 9.14 -10.98 -8.27
CA SER A 45 10.37 -11.69 -7.91
C SER A 45 11.00 -12.45 -9.07
N THR A 46 10.42 -12.39 -10.25
CA THR A 46 10.93 -13.05 -11.45
C THR A 46 12.16 -12.31 -11.97
N GLY A 47 13.11 -13.04 -12.54
CA GLY A 47 14.31 -12.45 -13.12
C GLY A 47 15.50 -12.37 -12.18
N ASN A 48 15.45 -13.04 -11.05
CA ASN A 48 16.55 -13.07 -10.07
C ASN A 48 17.67 -14.06 -10.41
N GLY A 49 17.71 -14.58 -11.63
CA GLY A 49 18.70 -15.55 -12.04
C GLY A 49 18.47 -16.89 -11.39
N THR A 50 19.54 -17.49 -10.86
CA THR A 50 19.48 -18.81 -10.23
C THR A 50 19.02 -18.80 -8.79
N THR A 51 18.86 -17.62 -8.20
CA THR A 51 18.49 -17.48 -6.79
C THR A 51 17.02 -17.13 -6.68
N GLN A 52 16.25 -18.02 -6.07
CA GLN A 52 14.85 -17.74 -5.77
C GLN A 52 14.79 -16.81 -4.57
N ARG A 53 13.98 -15.78 -4.69
CA ARG A 53 13.76 -14.78 -3.64
C ARG A 53 12.28 -14.60 -3.38
N ASP A 54 11.97 -14.08 -2.21
CA ASP A 54 10.59 -13.83 -1.80
C ASP A 54 10.19 -12.37 -1.94
N GLN A 55 10.76 -11.67 -2.92
CA GLN A 55 10.47 -10.25 -3.15
C GLN A 55 8.99 -9.98 -3.41
N HIS A 56 8.27 -10.96 -3.95
CA HIS A 56 6.82 -10.83 -4.18
C HIS A 56 6.04 -10.66 -2.86
N LEU A 57 6.64 -11.01 -1.72
CA LEU A 57 6.05 -10.79 -0.41
C LEU A 57 6.42 -9.42 0.19
N GLY A 58 7.28 -8.66 -0.49
CA GLY A 58 7.76 -7.38 -0.02
C GLY A 58 6.67 -6.37 0.30
N PRO A 59 5.76 -6.09 -0.64
CA PRO A 59 4.69 -5.10 -0.36
C PRO A 59 3.85 -5.46 0.85
N ARG A 60 3.50 -6.73 1.01
CA ARG A 60 2.73 -7.20 2.18
C ARG A 60 3.50 -7.00 3.48
N ALA A 61 4.79 -7.33 3.47
CA ALA A 61 5.64 -7.16 4.65
C ALA A 61 5.77 -5.68 5.03
N VAL A 62 5.94 -4.82 4.05
CA VAL A 62 6.02 -3.37 4.28
C VAL A 62 4.71 -2.84 4.83
N ARG A 63 3.58 -3.28 4.29
CA ARG A 63 2.27 -2.87 4.82
C ARG A 63 2.10 -3.28 6.27
N ASN A 64 2.47 -4.51 6.62
CA ASN A 64 2.34 -5.00 7.99
C ASN A 64 3.18 -4.18 8.97
N ILE A 65 4.44 -3.94 8.65
CA ILE A 65 5.32 -3.21 9.58
C ILE A 65 5.00 -1.71 9.61
N SER A 66 4.62 -1.14 8.48
CA SER A 66 4.30 0.29 8.41
C SER A 66 3.03 0.63 9.19
N ALA A 67 2.11 -0.33 9.33
CA ALA A 67 0.90 -0.13 10.13
C ALA A 67 1.23 0.14 11.60
N GLN A 68 2.38 -0.32 12.08
CA GLN A 68 2.85 -0.09 13.45
C GLN A 68 3.70 1.18 13.56
N GLY A 69 4.07 1.78 12.43
CA GLY A 69 4.99 2.89 12.39
C GLY A 69 4.35 4.23 12.76
N ARG A 70 5.19 5.19 13.07
CA ARG A 70 4.76 6.56 13.31
C ARG A 70 4.56 7.27 11.97
N ARG A 71 3.53 8.08 11.90
CA ARG A 71 3.21 8.86 10.70
C ARG A 71 3.84 10.25 10.71
N GLY A 72 4.28 10.73 11.87
CA GLY A 72 4.93 12.01 12.02
C GLY A 72 6.44 11.92 11.86
N HIS A 73 7.04 12.90 11.20
CA HIS A 73 8.49 12.98 11.07
C HIS A 73 9.06 13.67 12.31
N LEU A 74 9.88 12.97 13.08
CA LEU A 74 10.36 13.47 14.37
C LEU A 74 11.21 14.74 14.23
N LYS A 75 12.05 14.81 13.21
CA LYS A 75 12.94 15.94 13.00
C LYS A 75 12.19 17.21 12.58
N PHE A 76 11.26 17.07 11.66
CA PHE A 76 10.55 18.22 11.09
C PHE A 76 9.24 18.54 11.81
N GLY A 77 8.76 17.64 12.67
CA GLY A 77 7.53 17.84 13.40
C GLY A 77 6.28 17.90 12.56
N ILE A 78 6.31 17.29 11.37
CA ILE A 78 5.17 17.28 10.43
C ILE A 78 4.73 15.85 10.14
N SER A 79 3.46 15.72 9.72
CA SER A 79 2.93 14.47 9.21
C SER A 79 2.45 14.69 7.77
N PRO A 80 3.13 14.12 6.77
CA PRO A 80 2.68 14.25 5.38
C PRO A 80 1.28 13.67 5.18
N TRP A 81 0.90 12.69 6.00
CA TRP A 81 -0.41 12.03 5.93
C TRP A 81 -1.57 12.97 6.27
N GLU A 82 -1.30 14.02 7.03
CA GLU A 82 -2.28 15.05 7.35
C GLU A 82 -2.26 16.20 6.35
N MET A 83 -1.13 16.42 5.70
CA MET A 83 -0.93 17.52 4.77
C MET A 83 -1.34 17.19 3.33
N CYS A 84 -1.24 15.91 2.95
CA CYS A 84 -1.50 15.44 1.60
C CYS A 84 -2.51 14.30 1.64
N GLU A 85 -3.25 14.14 0.56
CA GLU A 85 -4.08 12.95 0.37
C GLU A 85 -3.20 11.83 -0.18
N ILE A 86 -2.81 10.91 0.69
CA ILE A 86 -1.95 9.77 0.35
C ILE A 86 -2.81 8.51 0.39
N ARG A 87 -2.80 7.74 -0.68
CA ARG A 87 -3.63 6.54 -0.81
C ARG A 87 -2.80 5.33 -1.17
N ASP A 88 -3.19 4.19 -0.62
CA ASP A 88 -2.65 2.88 -1.03
C ASP A 88 -3.51 2.38 -2.20
N PHE A 89 -2.90 2.29 -3.38
CA PHE A 89 -3.58 1.81 -4.58
C PHE A 89 -3.58 0.28 -4.68
N GLY A 90 -3.00 -0.40 -3.69
CA GLY A 90 -2.85 -1.84 -3.74
C GLY A 90 -1.65 -2.25 -4.55
N ASP A 91 -1.68 -3.47 -5.05
CA ASP A 91 -0.56 -4.04 -5.80
C ASP A 91 -0.89 -4.15 -7.28
N VAL A 92 0.15 -4.07 -8.10
CA VAL A 92 0.03 -4.43 -9.51
C VAL A 92 -0.35 -5.91 -9.60
N PRO A 93 -1.42 -6.28 -10.32
CA PRO A 93 -1.77 -7.68 -10.48
C PRO A 93 -0.76 -8.38 -11.41
N LEU A 94 -0.10 -9.39 -10.87
CA LEU A 94 0.92 -10.16 -11.60
C LEU A 94 0.59 -11.66 -11.58
N PRO A 95 -0.51 -12.07 -12.25
CA PRO A 95 -0.90 -13.48 -12.24
C PRO A 95 0.08 -14.38 -12.99
N GLU A 96 0.83 -13.84 -13.95
CA GLU A 96 1.86 -14.58 -14.68
C GLU A 96 3.23 -14.43 -14.01
N ALA A 97 3.30 -14.74 -12.73
CA ALA A 97 4.48 -14.46 -11.90
C ALA A 97 5.78 -15.10 -12.41
N ASN A 98 5.67 -16.19 -13.18
CA ASN A 98 6.84 -16.88 -13.74
C ASN A 98 7.28 -16.33 -15.10
N ASN A 99 6.57 -15.38 -15.67
CA ASN A 99 6.89 -14.79 -16.95
C ASN A 99 7.32 -13.33 -16.76
N ASN A 100 8.63 -13.10 -16.82
CA ASN A 100 9.20 -11.78 -16.55
C ASN A 100 8.72 -10.72 -17.55
N GLU A 101 8.60 -11.08 -18.82
CA GLU A 101 8.17 -10.13 -19.85
C GLU A 101 6.73 -9.67 -19.63
N GLN A 102 5.84 -10.60 -19.32
CA GLN A 102 4.45 -10.26 -19.02
C GLN A 102 4.33 -9.44 -17.72
N CYS A 103 5.15 -9.72 -16.74
CA CYS A 103 5.20 -8.91 -15.52
C CYS A 103 5.58 -7.46 -15.83
N ILE A 104 6.59 -7.25 -16.66
CA ILE A 104 7.02 -5.92 -17.07
C ILE A 104 5.89 -5.17 -17.79
N GLU A 105 5.18 -5.86 -18.68
CA GLU A 105 4.04 -5.27 -19.39
C GLU A 105 2.93 -4.83 -18.40
N ARG A 106 2.58 -5.69 -17.46
CA ARG A 106 1.54 -5.37 -16.49
C ARG A 106 1.93 -4.21 -15.58
N ILE A 107 3.19 -4.16 -15.18
CA ILE A 107 3.70 -3.05 -14.37
C ILE A 107 3.61 -1.74 -15.17
N THR A 108 3.97 -1.79 -16.44
CA THR A 108 3.93 -0.62 -17.32
C THR A 108 2.50 -0.12 -17.53
N GLU A 109 1.56 -1.03 -17.70
CA GLU A 109 0.15 -0.67 -17.91
C GLU A 109 -0.53 -0.13 -16.65
N PHE A 110 -0.09 -0.57 -15.50
CA PHE A 110 -0.66 -0.14 -14.23
C PHE A 110 -0.27 1.30 -13.90
#